data_fc85b609d19be89e5777d6d54bb6fe9a
#
_entry.id   fc85b609d19be89e5777d6d54bb6fe9a
#
_cell.length_a   1.000
_cell.length_b   1.000
_cell.length_c   1.000
_cell.angle_alpha   90.00
_cell.angle_beta   90.00
_cell.angle_gamma   90.00
#
_symmetry.space_group_name_H-M   'P 1'
#
loop_
_entity.id
_entity.type
_entity.pdbx_description
1 polymer ?
#
loop_
_entity_poly.entity_id
_entity_poly.type
_entity_poly.pdbx_seq_one_letter_code
_entity_poly.pdbx_strand_id
1 'polypeptide(L)'
;MESTFFSLGNRVKGSSFKSSSGLTGEPGVEEVYLTIDTDEKASFADELNSLYSTYLKTAEQYSLSEDTLVFSRFYIADIANQKTVLRESEIFGILKNSAVSIIQQCPAFGGDVSLLVYHIKHDGHAFRKEVFNCDTENRRNGAIIHGNNYDLLWTANFYGIGPFDPYKQTTEIFKSFNTILTMKGMTLLDSAIRTWVYVRDIDNHYKGMVQARKDFFEEHGLTPDTRYIASTGIEGFSREVHSLVAFDAYAVKNLTDGQIVRMEALDNLPPTIRYGVTFERGTRVRFGDRSHLHISGTASIDKNGEVMHLSNVKKQTERSIENVEALLSPHGAALQNLAYLIVYVRNIKDRTKVMDVLKDKMPSDIPILLLEGAVCRPAWLVELEGIAIIDDSNDFPPFF
;
A
#
# COMPACT_ATOMS: atom_id res chain seq x y z
N MET A 1 -18.36 10.45 10.04
CA MET A 1 -16.88 10.33 10.19
C MET A 1 -16.27 11.69 9.98
N GLU A 2 -15.31 12.06 10.80
CA GLU A 2 -14.52 13.25 10.55
C GLU A 2 -13.23 12.84 9.84
N SER A 3 -13.03 13.35 8.64
CA SER A 3 -11.78 13.22 7.89
C SER A 3 -11.00 14.50 8.02
N THR A 4 -9.78 14.41 8.47
CA THR A 4 -8.91 15.58 8.69
C THR A 4 -7.58 15.36 7.98
N PHE A 5 -7.15 16.34 7.21
CA PHE A 5 -5.81 16.38 6.64
C PHE A 5 -4.95 17.35 7.43
N PHE A 6 -3.67 17.03 7.57
CA PHE A 6 -2.74 17.89 8.26
C PHE A 6 -1.35 17.84 7.62
N SER A 7 -0.59 18.90 7.80
CA SER A 7 0.79 18.95 7.37
C SER A 7 1.66 19.61 8.43
N LEU A 8 2.89 19.12 8.57
CA LEU A 8 3.93 19.71 9.41
C LEU A 8 5.09 20.13 8.51
N GLY A 9 5.06 21.40 8.12
CA GLY A 9 5.97 21.92 7.10
C GLY A 9 5.70 21.29 5.73
N ASN A 10 6.72 21.28 4.87
CA ASN A 10 6.59 20.78 3.51
C ASN A 10 6.86 19.28 3.37
N ARG A 11 7.27 18.59 4.44
CA ARG A 11 7.78 17.22 4.40
C ARG A 11 6.89 16.18 5.06
N VAL A 12 5.96 16.62 5.90
CA VAL A 12 5.02 15.71 6.56
C VAL A 12 3.63 16.04 6.10
N LYS A 13 2.93 15.05 5.59
CA LYS A 13 1.49 15.09 5.37
C LYS A 13 0.84 13.92 6.06
N GLY A 14 -0.34 14.14 6.59
CA GLY A 14 -1.11 13.10 7.23
C GLY A 14 -2.59 13.24 6.97
N SER A 15 -3.28 12.12 7.08
CA SER A 15 -4.73 12.03 7.07
C SER A 15 -5.20 11.27 8.31
N SER A 16 -6.30 11.71 8.88
CA SER A 16 -6.96 11.07 10.01
C SER A 16 -8.44 10.85 9.68
N PHE A 17 -8.93 9.66 10.01
CA PHE A 17 -10.32 9.24 9.81
C PHE A 17 -10.85 8.73 11.14
N LYS A 18 -11.68 9.54 11.79
CA LYS A 18 -12.31 9.18 13.07
C LYS A 18 -13.79 8.89 12.87
N SER A 19 -14.25 7.69 13.25
CA SER A 19 -15.67 7.42 13.31
C SER A 19 -16.30 8.31 14.39
N SER A 20 -17.42 8.95 14.08
CA SER A 20 -18.26 9.51 15.13
C SER A 20 -18.67 8.39 16.06
N SER A 21 -18.48 8.56 17.38
CA SER A 21 -19.05 7.65 18.36
C SER A 21 -20.51 7.45 18.02
N GLY A 22 -20.86 6.22 17.56
CA GLY A 22 -22.22 5.94 17.14
C GLY A 22 -23.20 6.17 18.28
N LEU A 23 -24.50 6.09 18.00
CA LEU A 23 -25.62 6.14 18.95
C LEU A 23 -25.47 5.19 20.17
N THR A 24 -24.46 4.34 20.18
CA THR A 24 -24.16 3.33 21.20
C THR A 24 -23.21 3.82 22.30
N GLY A 25 -22.58 4.99 22.16
CA GLY A 25 -21.59 5.48 23.12
C GLY A 25 -20.26 4.71 23.15
N GLU A 26 -20.02 3.83 22.15
CA GLU A 26 -18.77 3.10 21.99
C GLU A 26 -17.61 4.05 21.66
N PRO A 27 -16.41 3.79 22.18
CA PRO A 27 -15.24 4.59 21.88
C PRO A 27 -14.95 4.65 20.39
N GLY A 28 -14.65 5.82 19.86
CA GLY A 28 -14.32 6.01 18.44
C GLY A 28 -12.96 5.42 18.09
N VAL A 29 -12.84 4.86 16.88
CA VAL A 29 -11.58 4.41 16.32
C VAL A 29 -11.10 5.42 15.29
N GLU A 30 -9.85 5.85 15.43
CA GLU A 30 -9.19 6.77 14.53
C GLU A 30 -8.06 6.05 13.78
N GLU A 31 -8.08 6.13 12.47
CA GLU A 31 -6.99 5.67 11.59
C GLU A 31 -6.18 6.86 11.15
N VAL A 32 -4.85 6.77 11.25
CA VAL A 32 -3.94 7.85 10.87
C VAL A 32 -2.90 7.31 9.91
N TYR A 33 -2.80 7.96 8.75
CA TYR A 33 -1.76 7.70 7.77
C TYR A 33 -0.80 8.89 7.70
N LEU A 34 0.48 8.61 7.70
CA LEU A 34 1.54 9.62 7.59
C LEU A 34 2.42 9.32 6.38
N THR A 35 2.74 10.35 5.62
CA THR A 35 3.85 10.33 4.66
C THR A 35 4.89 11.34 5.10
N ILE A 36 6.14 10.91 5.14
CA ILE A 36 7.27 11.75 5.54
C ILE A 36 8.35 11.64 4.47
N ASP A 37 8.67 12.76 3.84
CA ASP A 37 9.83 12.91 2.97
C ASP A 37 10.98 13.56 3.73
N THR A 38 12.22 13.18 3.44
CA THR A 38 13.40 13.83 3.99
C THR A 38 13.94 14.91 3.05
N ASP A 39 14.71 15.84 3.60
CA ASP A 39 15.58 16.70 2.81
C ASP A 39 16.92 16.00 2.63
N GLU A 40 17.57 16.23 1.48
CA GLU A 40 18.94 15.82 1.27
C GLU A 40 19.85 16.36 2.38
N LYS A 41 20.67 15.51 2.96
CA LYS A 41 21.62 15.83 4.03
C LYS A 41 23.05 15.43 3.61
N ALA A 42 24.00 15.69 4.49
CA ALA A 42 25.39 15.31 4.27
C ALA A 42 25.62 13.79 4.20
N SER A 43 24.77 13.02 4.87
CA SER A 43 24.80 11.58 4.84
C SER A 43 23.40 10.95 5.01
N PHE A 44 23.25 9.72 4.58
CA PHE A 44 22.00 8.95 4.81
C PHE A 44 21.67 8.80 6.31
N ALA A 45 22.69 8.68 7.17
CA ALA A 45 22.49 8.65 8.62
C ALA A 45 21.90 9.98 9.15
N ASP A 46 22.31 11.12 8.60
CA ASP A 46 21.74 12.42 8.97
C ASP A 46 20.29 12.57 8.49
N GLU A 47 19.96 12.00 7.33
CA GLU A 47 18.57 11.92 6.84
C GLU A 47 17.69 11.09 7.77
N LEU A 48 18.18 9.92 8.22
CA LEU A 48 17.48 9.08 9.18
C LEU A 48 17.27 9.75 10.53
N ASN A 49 18.26 10.49 11.02
CA ASN A 49 18.14 11.29 12.26
C ASN A 49 17.10 12.40 12.10
N SER A 50 17.06 13.04 10.94
CA SER A 50 16.04 14.04 10.61
C SER A 50 14.65 13.42 10.53
N LEU A 51 14.54 12.25 9.88
CA LEU A 51 13.30 11.46 9.79
C LEU A 51 12.79 11.05 11.18
N TYR A 52 13.68 10.55 12.03
CA TYR A 52 13.38 10.19 13.42
C TYR A 52 12.82 11.38 14.22
N SER A 53 13.54 12.50 14.20
CA SER A 53 13.11 13.70 14.91
C SER A 53 11.76 14.23 14.41
N THR A 54 11.55 14.17 13.10
CA THR A 54 10.31 14.58 12.46
C THR A 54 9.15 13.66 12.84
N TYR A 55 9.39 12.34 12.80
CA TYR A 55 8.39 11.35 13.20
C TYR A 55 7.99 11.51 14.68
N LEU A 56 8.96 11.63 15.60
CA LEU A 56 8.68 11.82 17.03
C LEU A 56 7.83 13.07 17.30
N LYS A 57 8.19 14.20 16.68
CA LYS A 57 7.43 15.44 16.82
C LYS A 57 6.00 15.28 16.31
N THR A 58 5.82 14.58 15.20
CA THR A 58 4.50 14.28 14.64
C THR A 58 3.72 13.35 15.56
N ALA A 59 4.36 12.29 16.04
CA ALA A 59 3.76 11.31 16.94
C ALA A 59 3.28 11.97 18.25
N GLU A 60 4.08 12.85 18.84
CA GLU A 60 3.69 13.61 20.02
C GLU A 60 2.46 14.50 19.75
N GLN A 61 2.48 15.25 18.64
CA GLN A 61 1.42 16.19 18.30
C GLN A 61 0.06 15.49 18.07
N TYR A 62 0.06 14.28 17.49
CA TYR A 62 -1.15 13.53 17.15
C TYR A 62 -1.42 12.36 18.09
N SER A 63 -0.72 12.30 19.23
CA SER A 63 -0.87 11.23 20.24
C SER A 63 -0.71 9.84 19.64
N LEU A 64 0.31 9.66 18.80
CA LEU A 64 0.70 8.38 18.22
C LEU A 64 1.80 7.74 19.08
N SER A 65 1.78 6.42 19.17
CA SER A 65 2.76 5.66 19.95
C SER A 65 3.11 4.34 19.28
N GLU A 66 4.03 3.59 19.85
CA GLU A 66 4.31 2.23 19.40
C GLU A 66 3.08 1.33 19.51
N ASP A 67 2.21 1.52 20.49
CA ASP A 67 0.99 0.73 20.68
C ASP A 67 -0.01 0.98 19.55
N THR A 68 -0.09 2.20 19.04
CA THR A 68 -0.98 2.55 17.92
C THR A 68 -0.41 2.18 16.55
N LEU A 69 0.90 1.94 16.46
CA LEU A 69 1.61 1.66 15.20
C LEU A 69 1.24 0.28 14.64
N VAL A 70 0.84 0.23 13.37
CA VAL A 70 0.39 -0.99 12.68
C VAL A 70 1.35 -1.42 11.58
N PHE A 71 1.66 -0.49 10.68
CA PHE A 71 2.45 -0.76 9.48
C PHE A 71 3.36 0.41 9.16
N SER A 72 4.55 0.12 8.66
CA SER A 72 5.48 1.12 8.14
C SER A 72 6.19 0.63 6.89
N ARG A 73 6.44 1.54 5.94
CA ARG A 73 7.19 1.24 4.73
C ARG A 73 8.20 2.32 4.45
N PHE A 74 9.46 1.91 4.45
CA PHE A 74 10.58 2.73 4.02
C PHE A 74 10.79 2.56 2.51
N TYR A 75 10.85 3.67 1.81
CA TYR A 75 11.30 3.77 0.44
C TYR A 75 12.69 4.38 0.46
N ILE A 76 13.69 3.67 -0.06
CA ILE A 76 15.08 4.10 -0.03
C ILE A 76 15.72 4.06 -1.41
N ALA A 77 16.70 4.93 -1.64
CA ALA A 77 17.31 5.09 -2.95
C ALA A 77 18.28 3.94 -3.31
N ASP A 78 19.06 3.44 -2.35
CA ASP A 78 20.08 2.41 -2.56
C ASP A 78 20.12 1.40 -1.39
N ILE A 79 19.38 0.32 -1.55
CA ILE A 79 19.27 -0.69 -0.50
C ILE A 79 20.60 -1.40 -0.19
N ALA A 80 21.49 -1.50 -1.18
CA ALA A 80 22.77 -2.18 -1.00
C ALA A 80 23.67 -1.44 -0.02
N ASN A 81 23.70 -0.11 -0.10
CA ASN A 81 24.52 0.74 0.76
C ASN A 81 23.78 1.21 2.02
N GLN A 82 22.46 1.41 1.94
CA GLN A 82 21.67 2.10 2.97
C GLN A 82 21.01 1.16 3.99
N LYS A 83 20.77 -0.09 3.64
CA LYS A 83 20.03 -1.05 4.46
C LYS A 83 20.59 -1.25 5.88
N THR A 84 21.89 -1.39 6.01
CA THR A 84 22.52 -1.62 7.32
C THR A 84 22.38 -0.38 8.18
N VAL A 85 22.68 0.80 7.64
CA VAL A 85 22.54 2.09 8.34
C VAL A 85 21.08 2.32 8.78
N LEU A 86 20.11 2.00 7.90
CA LEU A 86 18.69 2.10 8.25
C LEU A 86 18.34 1.19 9.43
N ARG A 87 18.79 -0.06 9.44
CA ARG A 87 18.44 -1.03 10.48
C ARG A 87 19.07 -0.73 11.84
N GLU A 88 20.17 -0.03 11.84
CA GLU A 88 20.87 0.40 13.05
C GLU A 88 20.35 1.76 13.56
N SER A 89 19.46 2.43 12.82
CA SER A 89 18.94 3.74 13.15
C SER A 89 17.86 3.72 14.24
N GLU A 90 17.73 4.82 14.98
CA GLU A 90 16.70 5.01 16.01
C GLU A 90 15.28 4.91 15.43
N ILE A 91 15.05 5.44 14.23
CA ILE A 91 13.71 5.37 13.60
C ILE A 91 13.32 3.93 13.31
N PHE A 92 14.23 3.10 12.83
CA PHE A 92 13.95 1.67 12.65
C PHE A 92 13.74 0.96 13.99
N GLY A 93 14.48 1.36 15.02
CA GLY A 93 14.34 0.85 16.39
C GLY A 93 12.92 0.96 16.92
N ILE A 94 12.22 2.06 16.63
CA ILE A 94 10.81 2.27 17.01
C ILE A 94 9.88 1.52 16.05
N LEU A 95 10.06 1.69 14.73
CA LEU A 95 9.11 1.19 13.75
C LEU A 95 9.11 -0.34 13.60
N LYS A 96 10.18 -1.03 14.03
CA LYS A 96 10.24 -2.51 14.04
C LYS A 96 9.15 -3.19 14.87
N ASN A 97 8.46 -2.45 15.75
CA ASN A 97 7.31 -2.94 16.52
C ASN A 97 6.00 -2.89 15.72
N SER A 98 6.11 -2.95 14.39
CA SER A 98 5.01 -3.05 13.43
C SER A 98 5.34 -4.05 12.31
N ALA A 99 4.45 -4.20 11.35
CA ALA A 99 4.83 -4.80 10.07
C ALA A 99 5.69 -3.80 9.28
N VAL A 100 6.97 -4.10 9.07
CA VAL A 100 7.93 -3.17 8.45
C VAL A 100 8.37 -3.66 7.08
N SER A 101 8.13 -2.83 6.08
CA SER A 101 8.60 -3.01 4.70
C SER A 101 9.80 -2.09 4.41
N ILE A 102 10.78 -2.59 3.69
CA ILE A 102 11.92 -1.80 3.18
C ILE A 102 12.02 -2.08 1.69
N ILE A 103 11.79 -1.08 0.87
CA ILE A 103 11.77 -1.22 -0.59
C ILE A 103 12.73 -0.21 -1.21
N GLN A 104 13.56 -0.66 -2.13
CA GLN A 104 14.30 0.25 -2.99
C GLN A 104 13.37 0.79 -4.06
N GLN A 105 12.98 2.03 -3.87
CA GLN A 105 12.30 2.92 -4.80
C GLN A 105 12.72 4.32 -4.40
N CYS A 106 13.49 4.98 -5.25
CA CYS A 106 14.07 6.28 -4.93
C CYS A 106 12.96 7.34 -4.77
N PRO A 107 12.93 8.11 -3.67
CA PRO A 107 12.08 9.29 -3.57
C PRO A 107 12.39 10.27 -4.70
N ALA A 108 11.34 10.81 -5.34
CA ALA A 108 11.54 11.70 -6.49
C ALA A 108 12.07 13.08 -6.12
N PHE A 109 11.87 13.49 -4.88
CA PHE A 109 12.31 14.76 -4.34
C PHE A 109 12.87 14.61 -2.93
N GLY A 110 13.80 15.49 -2.58
CA GLY A 110 14.39 15.51 -1.25
C GLY A 110 15.56 14.56 -1.09
N GLY A 111 15.61 13.87 0.04
CA GLY A 111 16.67 12.94 0.38
C GLY A 111 16.43 11.52 -0.15
N ASP A 112 17.25 10.62 0.32
CA ASP A 112 17.30 9.22 -0.12
C ASP A 112 16.27 8.30 0.57
N VAL A 113 15.44 8.85 1.48
CA VAL A 113 14.43 8.08 2.20
C VAL A 113 13.10 8.81 2.32
N SER A 114 12.01 8.09 2.04
CA SER A 114 10.65 8.47 2.38
C SER A 114 9.99 7.37 3.20
N LEU A 115 9.00 7.75 4.00
CA LEU A 115 8.32 6.85 4.94
C LEU A 115 6.80 6.99 4.82
N LEU A 116 6.11 5.84 4.70
CA LEU A 116 4.68 5.70 4.91
C LEU A 116 4.45 4.98 6.23
N VAL A 117 3.59 5.54 7.10
CA VAL A 117 3.23 4.93 8.40
C VAL A 117 1.72 4.89 8.56
N TYR A 118 1.23 3.81 9.14
CA TYR A 118 -0.17 3.62 9.49
C TYR A 118 -0.33 3.34 10.98
N HIS A 119 -1.20 4.10 11.61
CA HIS A 119 -1.59 3.94 13.01
C HIS A 119 -3.09 3.74 13.14
N ILE A 120 -3.49 3.00 14.16
CA ILE A 120 -4.86 2.90 14.63
C ILE A 120 -4.89 3.37 16.08
N LYS A 121 -5.77 4.31 16.41
CA LYS A 121 -6.02 4.80 17.78
C LYS A 121 -7.42 4.39 18.21
N HIS A 122 -7.55 3.98 19.44
CA HIS A 122 -8.83 3.63 20.04
C HIS A 122 -9.01 4.39 21.35
N ASP A 123 -10.08 5.15 21.47
CA ASP A 123 -10.36 5.94 22.67
C ASP A 123 -10.70 5.01 23.86
N GLY A 124 -9.76 4.87 24.80
CA GLY A 124 -9.99 4.20 26.08
C GLY A 124 -9.68 2.72 26.17
N HIS A 125 -9.29 2.05 25.08
CA HIS A 125 -8.88 0.65 25.10
C HIS A 125 -7.61 0.42 24.29
N ALA A 126 -6.64 -0.29 24.88
CA ALA A 126 -5.51 -0.82 24.11
C ALA A 126 -6.02 -2.06 23.34
N PHE A 127 -5.95 -2.02 22.01
CA PHE A 127 -6.13 -3.24 21.24
C PHE A 127 -4.90 -4.14 21.41
N ARG A 128 -5.14 -5.45 21.31
CA ARG A 128 -4.04 -6.40 21.37
C ARG A 128 -3.34 -6.45 20.01
N LYS A 129 -2.07 -6.09 19.99
CA LYS A 129 -1.19 -6.21 18.84
C LYS A 129 -0.21 -7.35 19.05
N GLU A 130 -0.04 -8.20 18.06
CA GLU A 130 0.95 -9.25 18.00
C GLU A 130 1.86 -8.99 16.82
N VAL A 131 3.12 -8.68 17.07
CA VAL A 131 4.16 -8.55 16.04
C VAL A 131 4.91 -9.86 15.95
N PHE A 132 5.15 -10.36 14.75
CA PHE A 132 5.83 -11.63 14.54
C PHE A 132 6.87 -11.53 13.43
N ASN A 133 7.89 -12.38 13.56
CA ASN A 133 8.92 -12.56 12.55
C ASN A 133 8.86 -14.01 12.05
N CYS A 134 8.97 -14.18 10.75
CA CYS A 134 8.90 -15.49 10.11
C CYS A 134 10.27 -16.12 9.91
N ASP A 135 11.34 -15.39 10.23
CA ASP A 135 12.72 -15.87 10.15
C ASP A 135 13.60 -15.21 11.22
N THR A 136 14.78 -15.83 11.48
CA THR A 136 15.73 -15.42 12.52
C THR A 136 16.40 -14.07 12.28
N GLU A 137 16.32 -13.54 11.06
CA GLU A 137 16.96 -12.28 10.68
C GLU A 137 15.97 -11.10 10.60
N ASN A 138 14.74 -11.28 11.09
CA ASN A 138 13.66 -10.27 11.03
C ASN A 138 13.42 -9.76 9.59
N ARG A 139 13.48 -10.64 8.63
CA ARG A 139 13.39 -10.27 7.20
C ARG A 139 11.97 -10.27 6.70
N ARG A 140 11.23 -11.32 7.07
CA ARG A 140 9.80 -11.46 6.83
C ARG A 140 9.11 -11.23 8.14
N ASN A 141 8.23 -10.28 8.17
CA ASN A 141 7.58 -9.87 9.41
C ASN A 141 6.12 -9.54 9.17
N GLY A 142 5.39 -9.39 10.25
CA GLY A 142 4.00 -8.97 10.19
C GLY A 142 3.51 -8.51 11.55
N ALA A 143 2.34 -7.94 11.51
CA ALA A 143 1.58 -7.56 12.68
C ALA A 143 0.12 -7.98 12.52
N ILE A 144 -0.46 -8.50 13.58
CA ILE A 144 -1.90 -8.74 13.67
C ILE A 144 -2.47 -7.87 14.78
N ILE A 145 -3.51 -7.11 14.43
CA ILE A 145 -4.26 -6.26 15.33
C ILE A 145 -5.58 -6.94 15.58
N HIS A 146 -5.83 -7.27 16.83
CA HIS A 146 -7.06 -7.93 17.25
C HIS A 146 -8.07 -6.88 17.68
N GLY A 147 -9.09 -6.65 16.87
CA GLY A 147 -10.26 -5.87 17.22
C GLY A 147 -11.37 -6.74 17.82
N ASN A 148 -12.47 -6.12 18.21
CA ASN A 148 -13.63 -6.83 18.74
C ASN A 148 -14.34 -7.68 17.67
N ASN A 149 -14.35 -7.19 16.43
CA ASN A 149 -15.08 -7.79 15.32
C ASN A 149 -14.15 -8.44 14.30
N TYR A 150 -13.02 -7.81 14.01
CA TYR A 150 -12.10 -8.21 12.96
C TYR A 150 -10.67 -8.27 13.47
N ASP A 151 -9.88 -9.21 12.94
CA ASP A 151 -8.44 -9.19 13.06
C ASP A 151 -7.84 -8.63 11.77
N LEU A 152 -6.92 -7.67 11.89
CA LEU A 152 -6.23 -7.05 10.77
C LEU A 152 -4.81 -7.59 10.68
N LEU A 153 -4.50 -8.32 9.62
CA LEU A 153 -3.17 -8.89 9.39
C LEU A 153 -2.41 -8.09 8.33
N TRP A 154 -1.27 -7.56 8.72
CA TRP A 154 -0.28 -6.98 7.82
C TRP A 154 0.94 -7.89 7.75
N THR A 155 1.37 -8.23 6.55
CA THR A 155 2.63 -8.94 6.30
C THR A 155 3.53 -8.07 5.44
N ALA A 156 4.81 -8.06 5.73
CA ALA A 156 5.75 -7.16 5.09
C ALA A 156 7.10 -7.82 4.83
N ASN A 157 7.79 -7.29 3.83
CA ASN A 157 9.17 -7.62 3.51
C ASN A 157 9.37 -9.11 3.15
N PHE A 158 8.37 -9.76 2.58
CA PHE A 158 8.55 -11.08 1.97
C PHE A 158 9.36 -10.94 0.69
N TYR A 159 10.25 -11.85 0.43
CA TYR A 159 11.10 -11.82 -0.76
C TYR A 159 11.41 -13.23 -1.26
N GLY A 160 11.64 -13.32 -2.56
CA GLY A 160 11.96 -14.58 -3.21
C GLY A 160 13.31 -15.15 -2.76
N ILE A 161 13.31 -16.43 -2.46
CA ILE A 161 14.50 -17.21 -2.12
C ILE A 161 14.64 -18.33 -3.16
N GLY A 162 15.87 -18.82 -3.37
CA GLY A 162 16.13 -19.96 -4.25
C GLY A 162 16.54 -19.56 -5.67
N PRO A 163 16.13 -20.30 -6.69
CA PRO A 163 16.59 -20.06 -8.06
C PRO A 163 16.30 -18.65 -8.56
N PHE A 164 17.14 -18.12 -9.43
CA PHE A 164 16.94 -16.84 -10.11
C PHE A 164 15.86 -17.00 -11.20
N ASP A 165 14.63 -17.13 -10.73
CA ASP A 165 13.45 -17.43 -11.53
C ASP A 165 12.22 -16.73 -10.89
N PRO A 166 11.64 -15.73 -11.57
CA PRO A 166 10.53 -14.96 -10.98
C PRO A 166 9.28 -15.80 -10.75
N TYR A 167 9.01 -16.83 -11.53
CA TYR A 167 7.89 -17.73 -11.32
C TYR A 167 8.05 -18.52 -10.02
N LYS A 168 9.20 -19.15 -9.83
CA LYS A 168 9.47 -19.98 -8.63
C LYS A 168 9.49 -19.13 -7.37
N GLN A 169 10.15 -17.96 -7.42
CA GLN A 169 10.21 -17.05 -6.28
C GLN A 169 8.83 -16.53 -5.91
N THR A 170 8.00 -16.16 -6.87
CA THR A 170 6.62 -15.71 -6.62
C THR A 170 5.78 -16.84 -6.01
N THR A 171 5.88 -18.05 -6.52
CA THR A 171 5.17 -19.21 -5.97
C THR A 171 5.54 -19.44 -4.50
N GLU A 172 6.81 -19.39 -4.15
CA GLU A 172 7.27 -19.56 -2.76
C GLU A 172 6.82 -18.43 -1.83
N ILE A 173 6.75 -17.20 -2.33
CA ILE A 173 6.21 -16.06 -1.58
C ILE A 173 4.73 -16.29 -1.28
N PHE A 174 3.92 -16.65 -2.27
CA PHE A 174 2.49 -16.90 -2.08
C PHE A 174 2.22 -18.11 -1.18
N LYS A 175 3.00 -19.18 -1.27
CA LYS A 175 2.94 -20.31 -0.34
C LYS A 175 3.22 -19.86 1.10
N SER A 176 4.26 -19.06 1.29
CA SER A 176 4.61 -18.54 2.62
C SER A 176 3.50 -17.65 3.18
N PHE A 177 2.92 -16.76 2.36
CA PHE A 177 1.79 -15.92 2.76
C PHE A 177 0.56 -16.76 3.09
N ASN A 178 0.19 -17.72 2.25
CA ASN A 178 -0.95 -18.61 2.49
C ASN A 178 -0.77 -19.45 3.76
N THR A 179 0.45 -19.88 4.07
CA THR A 179 0.77 -20.57 5.33
C THR A 179 0.44 -19.68 6.53
N ILE A 180 0.83 -18.40 6.50
CA ILE A 180 0.53 -17.46 7.58
C ILE A 180 -0.97 -17.23 7.70
N LEU A 181 -1.68 -17.03 6.59
CA LEU A 181 -3.13 -16.90 6.59
C LEU A 181 -3.78 -18.10 7.28
N THR A 182 -3.39 -19.31 6.88
CA THR A 182 -3.91 -20.56 7.47
C THR A 182 -3.62 -20.66 8.97
N MET A 183 -2.40 -20.35 9.40
CA MET A 183 -2.02 -20.34 10.84
C MET A 183 -2.84 -19.33 11.66
N LYS A 184 -3.30 -18.24 11.05
CA LYS A 184 -4.14 -17.23 11.69
C LYS A 184 -5.65 -17.48 11.47
N GLY A 185 -6.02 -18.62 10.86
CA GLY A 185 -7.41 -18.98 10.57
C GLY A 185 -8.06 -18.11 9.50
N MET A 186 -7.29 -17.75 8.48
CA MET A 186 -7.68 -16.96 7.32
C MET A 186 -7.46 -17.76 6.02
N THR A 187 -8.08 -17.32 4.92
CA THR A 187 -7.84 -17.85 3.57
C THR A 187 -7.51 -16.73 2.59
N LEU A 188 -6.93 -17.10 1.45
CA LEU A 188 -6.73 -16.12 0.37
C LEU A 188 -8.07 -15.59 -0.14
N LEU A 189 -9.05 -16.46 -0.31
CA LEU A 189 -10.35 -16.10 -0.89
C LEU A 189 -11.16 -15.18 0.03
N ASP A 190 -11.23 -15.50 1.33
CA ASP A 190 -12.14 -14.82 2.25
C ASP A 190 -11.49 -13.64 2.99
N SER A 191 -10.16 -13.60 3.04
CA SER A 191 -9.47 -12.67 3.93
C SER A 191 -8.47 -11.72 3.25
N ALA A 192 -7.81 -12.15 2.16
CA ALA A 192 -6.78 -11.31 1.52
C ALA A 192 -7.42 -10.15 0.75
N ILE A 193 -7.05 -8.93 1.10
CA ILE A 193 -7.65 -7.71 0.56
C ILE A 193 -6.71 -7.00 -0.41
N ARG A 194 -5.43 -6.87 -0.04
CA ARG A 194 -4.48 -6.05 -0.78
C ARG A 194 -3.11 -6.71 -0.82
N THR A 195 -2.46 -6.66 -2.00
CA THR A 195 -1.08 -7.11 -2.17
C THR A 195 -0.25 -6.06 -2.92
N TRP A 196 1.01 -5.94 -2.55
CA TRP A 196 2.03 -5.17 -3.26
C TRP A 196 3.12 -6.13 -3.68
N VAL A 197 3.35 -6.23 -4.99
CA VAL A 197 4.35 -7.12 -5.59
C VAL A 197 5.41 -6.25 -6.25
N TYR A 198 6.58 -6.23 -5.66
CA TYR A 198 7.73 -5.50 -6.18
C TYR A 198 8.58 -6.44 -7.01
N VAL A 199 8.86 -6.04 -8.24
CA VAL A 199 9.57 -6.89 -9.20
C VAL A 199 10.84 -6.20 -9.65
N ARG A 200 11.99 -6.81 -9.37
CA ARG A 200 13.29 -6.33 -9.85
C ARG A 200 13.36 -6.50 -11.38
N ASP A 201 13.79 -5.46 -12.10
CA ASP A 201 13.86 -5.46 -13.56
C ASP A 201 12.52 -5.96 -14.15
N ILE A 202 11.48 -5.19 -13.86
CA ILE A 202 10.09 -5.58 -14.14
C ILE A 202 9.84 -5.87 -15.60
N ASP A 203 10.55 -5.18 -16.51
CA ASP A 203 10.40 -5.39 -17.95
C ASP A 203 10.77 -6.83 -18.36
N ASN A 204 11.70 -7.47 -17.64
CA ASN A 204 12.14 -8.84 -17.90
C ASN A 204 11.45 -9.89 -17.04
N HIS A 205 11.07 -9.55 -15.80
CA HIS A 205 10.62 -10.54 -14.81
C HIS A 205 9.10 -10.55 -14.55
N TYR A 206 8.36 -9.54 -15.01
CA TYR A 206 6.92 -9.41 -14.75
C TYR A 206 6.11 -10.61 -15.24
N LYS A 207 6.43 -11.16 -16.39
CA LYS A 207 5.68 -12.28 -16.99
C LYS A 207 5.71 -13.52 -16.10
N GLY A 208 6.87 -13.86 -15.53
CA GLY A 208 7.01 -15.01 -14.64
C GLY A 208 6.23 -14.82 -13.35
N MET A 209 6.26 -13.62 -12.77
CA MET A 209 5.48 -13.27 -11.58
C MET A 209 3.97 -13.40 -11.84
N VAL A 210 3.47 -12.84 -12.95
CA VAL A 210 2.04 -12.90 -13.29
C VAL A 210 1.56 -14.34 -13.50
N GLN A 211 2.35 -15.16 -14.19
CA GLN A 211 2.00 -16.56 -14.41
C GLN A 211 1.93 -17.33 -13.09
N ALA A 212 2.93 -17.19 -12.22
CA ALA A 212 2.93 -17.83 -10.91
C ALA A 212 1.73 -17.41 -10.05
N ARG A 213 1.40 -16.10 -10.03
CA ARG A 213 0.22 -15.60 -9.34
C ARG A 213 -1.07 -16.20 -9.87
N LYS A 214 -1.20 -16.28 -11.21
CA LYS A 214 -2.37 -16.87 -11.85
C LYS A 214 -2.56 -18.32 -11.42
N ASP A 215 -1.54 -19.15 -11.58
CA ASP A 215 -1.59 -20.56 -11.27
C ASP A 215 -1.90 -20.79 -9.78
N PHE A 216 -1.26 -20.03 -8.91
CA PHE A 216 -1.48 -20.11 -7.46
C PHE A 216 -2.90 -19.67 -7.06
N PHE A 217 -3.41 -18.62 -7.66
CA PHE A 217 -4.75 -18.11 -7.39
C PHE A 217 -5.82 -19.08 -7.83
N GLU A 218 -5.71 -19.66 -9.03
CA GLU A 218 -6.62 -20.69 -9.54
C GLU A 218 -6.66 -21.91 -8.60
N GLU A 219 -5.50 -22.38 -8.12
CA GLU A 219 -5.38 -23.48 -7.16
C GLU A 219 -6.10 -23.18 -5.83
N HIS A 220 -6.19 -21.92 -5.43
CA HIS A 220 -6.78 -21.48 -4.18
C HIS A 220 -8.18 -20.85 -4.32
N GLY A 221 -8.84 -21.08 -5.45
CA GLY A 221 -10.22 -20.67 -5.67
C GLY A 221 -10.43 -19.20 -6.04
N LEU A 222 -9.37 -18.44 -6.33
CA LEU A 222 -9.48 -17.09 -6.86
C LEU A 222 -9.56 -17.15 -8.38
N THR A 223 -10.75 -16.96 -8.90
CA THR A 223 -11.09 -17.11 -10.33
C THR A 223 -11.95 -15.93 -10.79
N PRO A 224 -12.22 -15.77 -12.09
CA PRO A 224 -13.16 -14.76 -12.57
C PRO A 224 -14.57 -14.87 -11.97
N ASP A 225 -14.99 -16.08 -11.62
CA ASP A 225 -16.33 -16.37 -11.07
C ASP A 225 -16.44 -16.11 -9.57
N THR A 226 -15.31 -16.05 -8.87
CA THR A 226 -15.23 -15.71 -7.46
C THR A 226 -14.77 -14.26 -7.27
N ARG A 227 -13.50 -14.06 -7.03
CA ARG A 227 -12.85 -12.74 -6.96
C ARG A 227 -11.35 -12.86 -7.17
N TYR A 228 -10.70 -11.74 -7.41
CA TYR A 228 -9.27 -11.57 -7.23
C TYR A 228 -8.98 -10.63 -6.04
N ILE A 229 -7.72 -10.29 -5.85
CA ILE A 229 -7.22 -9.40 -4.79
C ILE A 229 -6.78 -8.10 -5.43
N ALA A 230 -7.07 -6.95 -4.81
CA ALA A 230 -6.50 -5.68 -5.24
C ALA A 230 -4.97 -5.74 -5.16
N SER A 231 -4.27 -5.36 -6.22
CA SER A 231 -2.82 -5.56 -6.30
C SER A 231 -2.12 -4.48 -7.12
N THR A 232 -0.90 -4.12 -6.70
CA THR A 232 0.04 -3.34 -7.49
C THR A 232 1.25 -4.21 -7.82
N GLY A 233 1.63 -4.26 -9.09
CA GLY A 233 2.85 -4.90 -9.57
C GLY A 233 3.77 -3.86 -10.18
N ILE A 234 4.81 -3.46 -9.47
CA ILE A 234 5.66 -2.31 -9.79
C ILE A 234 7.14 -2.67 -9.64
N GLU A 235 8.04 -1.96 -10.32
CA GLU A 235 9.46 -2.15 -10.08
C GLU A 235 9.85 -1.76 -8.65
N GLY A 236 10.66 -2.60 -8.04
CA GLY A 236 11.19 -2.40 -6.71
C GLY A 236 11.81 -3.70 -6.20
N PHE A 237 12.60 -3.59 -5.15
CA PHE A 237 13.18 -4.78 -4.53
C PHE A 237 13.55 -4.52 -3.08
N SER A 238 13.51 -5.58 -2.28
CA SER A 238 13.62 -5.44 -0.85
C SER A 238 15.04 -5.64 -0.32
N ARG A 239 15.94 -6.38 -1.01
CA ARG A 239 17.14 -6.72 -0.28
C ARG A 239 18.25 -7.43 -1.04
N GLU A 240 18.00 -8.65 -1.40
CA GLU A 240 19.03 -9.55 -1.89
C GLU A 240 19.22 -9.38 -3.40
N VAL A 241 20.47 -9.44 -3.86
CA VAL A 241 20.77 -9.31 -5.29
C VAL A 241 20.04 -10.37 -6.11
N HIS A 242 19.85 -11.57 -5.55
CA HIS A 242 19.17 -12.69 -6.20
C HIS A 242 17.66 -12.73 -5.98
N SER A 243 17.10 -11.84 -5.16
CA SER A 243 15.66 -11.73 -4.99
C SER A 243 15.07 -10.89 -6.11
N LEU A 244 14.28 -11.55 -6.96
CA LEU A 244 13.60 -10.92 -8.10
C LEU A 244 12.24 -10.34 -7.73
N VAL A 245 11.62 -10.88 -6.66
CA VAL A 245 10.29 -10.51 -6.24
C VAL A 245 10.28 -10.24 -4.74
N ALA A 246 9.64 -9.14 -4.34
CA ALA A 246 9.33 -8.83 -2.96
C ALA A 246 7.82 -8.58 -2.82
N PHE A 247 7.29 -8.67 -1.60
CA PHE A 247 5.86 -8.73 -1.39
C PHE A 247 5.48 -8.24 0.00
N ASP A 248 4.41 -7.42 0.02
CA ASP A 248 3.67 -7.04 1.22
C ASP A 248 2.19 -7.37 1.01
N ALA A 249 1.44 -7.65 2.07
CA ALA A 249 0.02 -7.90 1.98
C ALA A 249 -0.77 -7.46 3.21
N TYR A 250 -2.05 -7.22 2.98
CA TYR A 250 -3.05 -6.92 3.99
C TYR A 250 -4.22 -7.90 3.87
N ALA A 251 -4.65 -8.44 5.00
CA ALA A 251 -5.79 -9.33 5.11
C ALA A 251 -6.65 -8.98 6.33
N VAL A 252 -7.94 -9.29 6.25
CA VAL A 252 -8.91 -9.07 7.32
C VAL A 252 -9.61 -10.38 7.62
N LYS A 253 -9.63 -10.77 8.89
CA LYS A 253 -10.34 -11.96 9.39
C LYS A 253 -11.76 -11.62 9.79
N ASN A 254 -12.63 -12.62 9.75
CA ASN A 254 -14.04 -12.55 10.13
C ASN A 254 -14.91 -11.66 9.22
N LEU A 255 -14.48 -11.39 8.01
CA LEU A 255 -15.36 -10.82 7.01
C LEU A 255 -16.44 -11.83 6.61
N THR A 256 -17.63 -11.33 6.35
CA THR A 256 -18.80 -12.11 5.90
C THR A 256 -19.17 -11.74 4.46
N ASP A 257 -20.08 -12.52 3.89
CA ASP A 257 -20.55 -12.30 2.51
C ASP A 257 -21.05 -10.87 2.31
N GLY A 258 -20.68 -10.26 1.19
CA GLY A 258 -21.07 -8.90 0.81
C GLY A 258 -20.21 -7.78 1.40
N GLN A 259 -19.25 -8.07 2.31
CA GLN A 259 -18.33 -7.06 2.82
C GLN A 259 -17.19 -6.75 1.85
N ILE A 260 -16.72 -7.73 1.09
CA ILE A 260 -15.71 -7.54 0.05
C ILE A 260 -16.42 -7.26 -1.27
N VAL A 261 -16.23 -6.06 -1.79
CA VAL A 261 -16.87 -5.60 -3.03
C VAL A 261 -15.81 -5.25 -4.05
N ARG A 262 -15.94 -5.81 -5.25
CA ARG A 262 -15.09 -5.46 -6.40
C ARG A 262 -15.34 -4.01 -6.83
N MET A 263 -14.28 -3.27 -7.06
CA MET A 263 -14.36 -1.92 -7.63
C MET A 263 -14.11 -1.99 -9.13
N GLU A 264 -15.05 -1.46 -9.90
CA GLU A 264 -15.02 -1.47 -11.36
C GLU A 264 -15.34 -0.09 -11.92
N ALA A 265 -14.76 0.22 -13.08
CA ALA A 265 -15.02 1.43 -13.84
C ALA A 265 -15.00 1.09 -15.34
N LEU A 266 -15.98 0.30 -15.80
CA LEU A 266 -15.97 -0.35 -17.13
C LEU A 266 -15.96 0.64 -18.31
N ASP A 267 -16.37 1.88 -18.10
CA ASP A 267 -16.27 2.94 -19.13
C ASP A 267 -14.84 3.48 -19.27
N ASN A 268 -14.00 3.28 -18.25
CA ASN A 268 -12.61 3.73 -18.20
C ASN A 268 -11.60 2.60 -18.26
N LEU A 269 -11.89 1.49 -17.58
CA LEU A 269 -10.95 0.41 -17.29
C LEU A 269 -11.60 -0.94 -17.61
N PRO A 270 -11.00 -1.81 -18.44
CA PRO A 270 -11.56 -3.14 -18.67
C PRO A 270 -11.31 -4.04 -17.47
N PRO A 271 -12.08 -5.13 -17.32
CA PRO A 271 -11.72 -6.22 -16.43
C PRO A 271 -10.32 -6.74 -16.73
N THR A 272 -9.52 -6.98 -15.70
CA THR A 272 -8.10 -7.33 -15.84
C THR A 272 -7.88 -8.66 -16.54
N ILE A 273 -8.83 -9.58 -16.43
CA ILE A 273 -8.78 -10.89 -17.08
C ILE A 273 -8.71 -10.80 -18.61
N ARG A 274 -9.23 -9.71 -19.23
CA ARG A 274 -9.20 -9.53 -20.70
C ARG A 274 -7.80 -9.49 -21.27
N TYR A 275 -6.79 -9.11 -20.48
CA TYR A 275 -5.39 -9.11 -20.90
C TYR A 275 -4.50 -10.02 -20.01
N GLY A 276 -5.12 -11.04 -19.40
CA GLY A 276 -4.42 -12.17 -18.82
C GLY A 276 -3.77 -11.93 -17.45
N VAL A 277 -4.21 -10.90 -16.70
CA VAL A 277 -3.73 -10.68 -15.35
C VAL A 277 -4.82 -10.91 -14.31
N THR A 278 -4.42 -11.37 -13.13
CA THR A 278 -5.30 -11.86 -12.07
C THR A 278 -5.21 -10.92 -10.86
N PHE A 279 -5.90 -9.78 -10.93
CA PHE A 279 -6.06 -8.85 -9.82
C PHE A 279 -7.36 -8.04 -10.00
N GLU A 280 -7.88 -7.44 -8.94
CA GLU A 280 -8.98 -6.47 -9.03
C GLU A 280 -8.46 -5.06 -9.26
N ARG A 281 -9.20 -4.23 -9.97
CA ARG A 281 -8.90 -2.79 -10.14
C ARG A 281 -8.89 -2.05 -8.82
N GLY A 282 -9.72 -2.51 -7.90
CA GLY A 282 -9.76 -2.11 -6.51
C GLY A 282 -10.69 -3.03 -5.74
N THR A 283 -10.55 -2.99 -4.42
CA THR A 283 -11.39 -3.76 -3.49
C THR A 283 -11.93 -2.81 -2.42
N ARG A 284 -13.25 -2.72 -2.29
CA ARG A 284 -13.92 -2.07 -1.17
C ARG A 284 -14.16 -3.10 -0.09
N VAL A 285 -13.76 -2.79 1.15
CA VAL A 285 -14.14 -3.55 2.34
C VAL A 285 -15.13 -2.71 3.15
N ARG A 286 -16.30 -3.26 3.40
CA ARG A 286 -17.40 -2.59 4.11
C ARG A 286 -17.41 -3.00 5.57
N PHE A 287 -17.29 -2.03 6.45
CA PHE A 287 -17.52 -2.16 7.89
C PHE A 287 -18.80 -1.39 8.24
N GLY A 288 -19.35 -1.60 9.42
CA GLY A 288 -20.60 -0.98 9.82
C GLY A 288 -20.55 0.54 9.91
N ASP A 289 -19.38 1.10 10.18
CA ASP A 289 -19.14 2.53 10.36
C ASP A 289 -18.32 3.19 9.23
N ARG A 290 -17.64 2.39 8.40
CA ARG A 290 -16.75 2.89 7.32
C ARG A 290 -16.56 1.88 6.21
N SER A 291 -16.05 2.37 5.09
CA SER A 291 -15.52 1.51 4.02
C SER A 291 -14.09 1.91 3.67
N HIS A 292 -13.27 0.90 3.45
CA HIS A 292 -11.92 1.05 2.88
C HIS A 292 -11.96 0.69 1.39
N LEU A 293 -11.50 1.61 0.54
CA LEU A 293 -11.44 1.44 -0.90
C LEU A 293 -9.97 1.34 -1.32
N HIS A 294 -9.48 0.12 -1.46
CA HIS A 294 -8.10 -0.16 -1.87
C HIS A 294 -7.97 -0.09 -3.38
N ILE A 295 -7.23 0.88 -3.88
CA ILE A 295 -7.00 1.15 -5.31
C ILE A 295 -5.73 0.43 -5.72
N SER A 296 -5.84 -0.48 -6.69
CA SER A 296 -4.70 -1.16 -7.32
C SER A 296 -3.88 -0.21 -8.18
N GLY A 297 -2.69 -0.64 -8.59
CA GLY A 297 -1.90 0.08 -9.57
C GLY A 297 -2.72 0.44 -10.80
N THR A 298 -2.85 1.73 -11.06
CA THR A 298 -3.73 2.33 -12.07
C THR A 298 -2.91 3.24 -12.97
N ALA A 299 -2.81 2.84 -14.25
CA ALA A 299 -2.07 3.55 -15.27
C ALA A 299 -2.99 4.18 -16.33
N SER A 300 -2.40 4.89 -17.28
CA SER A 300 -3.11 5.55 -18.39
C SER A 300 -3.56 4.55 -19.45
N ILE A 301 -4.74 3.99 -19.27
CA ILE A 301 -5.40 3.08 -20.23
C ILE A 301 -6.84 3.50 -20.50
N ASP A 302 -7.39 2.98 -21.59
CA ASP A 302 -8.82 3.10 -21.92
C ASP A 302 -9.60 1.83 -21.53
N LYS A 303 -10.91 1.84 -21.81
CA LYS A 303 -11.83 0.71 -21.58
C LYS A 303 -11.49 -0.59 -22.33
N ASN A 304 -10.60 -0.54 -23.31
CA ASN A 304 -10.13 -1.71 -24.04
C ASN A 304 -8.80 -2.23 -23.49
N GLY A 305 -8.16 -1.51 -22.55
CA GLY A 305 -6.83 -1.81 -22.01
C GLY A 305 -5.69 -1.28 -22.86
N GLU A 306 -5.99 -0.41 -23.83
CA GLU A 306 -5.00 0.21 -24.69
C GLU A 306 -4.32 1.40 -23.99
N VAL A 307 -3.03 1.55 -24.20
CA VAL A 307 -2.25 2.64 -23.62
C VAL A 307 -2.69 3.97 -24.22
N MET A 308 -3.11 4.90 -23.38
CA MET A 308 -3.44 6.25 -23.81
C MET A 308 -2.24 7.19 -23.68
N HIS A 309 -2.16 8.16 -24.59
CA HIS A 309 -1.16 9.25 -24.53
C HIS A 309 0.29 8.77 -24.55
N LEU A 310 0.63 7.89 -25.49
CA LEU A 310 2.00 7.38 -25.69
C LEU A 310 3.04 8.51 -25.62
N SER A 311 4.12 8.27 -24.87
CA SER A 311 5.26 9.17 -24.68
C SER A 311 4.92 10.55 -24.07
N ASN A 312 3.73 10.73 -23.48
CA ASN A 312 3.32 11.98 -22.87
C ASN A 312 2.97 11.77 -21.39
N VAL A 313 3.96 11.93 -20.51
CA VAL A 313 3.80 11.66 -19.07
C VAL A 313 2.75 12.57 -18.41
N LYS A 314 2.63 13.85 -18.79
CA LYS A 314 1.61 14.76 -18.23
C LYS A 314 0.20 14.24 -18.50
N LYS A 315 -0.10 13.94 -19.76
CA LYS A 315 -1.41 13.38 -20.13
C LYS A 315 -1.65 11.97 -19.56
N GLN A 316 -0.59 11.17 -19.40
CA GLN A 316 -0.72 9.89 -18.73
C GLN A 316 -1.04 10.07 -17.24
N THR A 317 -0.45 11.04 -16.57
CA THR A 317 -0.76 11.36 -15.18
C THR A 317 -2.21 11.82 -15.04
N GLU A 318 -2.67 12.75 -15.89
CA GLU A 318 -4.07 13.20 -15.92
C GLU A 318 -5.02 12.02 -16.10
N ARG A 319 -4.78 11.15 -17.09
CA ARG A 319 -5.63 9.98 -17.34
C ARG A 319 -5.61 8.97 -16.19
N SER A 320 -4.48 8.77 -15.54
CA SER A 320 -4.40 7.87 -14.37
C SER A 320 -5.21 8.41 -13.20
N ILE A 321 -5.22 9.73 -12.98
CA ILE A 321 -6.08 10.39 -11.97
C ILE A 321 -7.56 10.20 -12.32
N GLU A 322 -7.97 10.44 -13.57
CA GLU A 322 -9.33 10.19 -14.05
C GLU A 322 -9.76 8.73 -13.83
N ASN A 323 -8.87 7.78 -14.06
CA ASN A 323 -9.13 6.37 -13.84
C ASN A 323 -9.30 6.04 -12.35
N VAL A 324 -8.53 6.67 -11.46
CA VAL A 324 -8.70 6.54 -10.00
C VAL A 324 -10.06 7.12 -9.58
N GLU A 325 -10.42 8.31 -10.07
CA GLU A 325 -11.70 8.95 -9.77
C GLU A 325 -12.88 8.10 -10.25
N ALA A 326 -12.77 7.52 -11.45
CA ALA A 326 -13.77 6.61 -11.99
C ALA A 326 -13.96 5.32 -11.16
N LEU A 327 -12.91 4.83 -10.49
CA LEU A 327 -13.01 3.71 -9.56
C LEU A 327 -13.67 4.11 -8.23
N LEU A 328 -13.49 5.33 -7.77
CA LEU A 328 -14.03 5.82 -6.50
C LEU A 328 -15.51 6.20 -6.61
N SER A 329 -15.87 6.91 -7.67
CA SER A 329 -17.19 7.54 -7.87
C SER A 329 -18.39 6.59 -7.72
N PRO A 330 -18.41 5.35 -8.26
CA PRO A 330 -19.53 4.42 -8.09
C PRO A 330 -19.76 3.99 -6.63
N HIS A 331 -18.78 4.19 -5.78
CA HIS A 331 -18.83 3.85 -4.36
C HIS A 331 -19.11 5.06 -3.44
N GLY A 332 -19.46 6.21 -4.02
CA GLY A 332 -19.71 7.44 -3.26
C GLY A 332 -18.45 8.10 -2.72
N ALA A 333 -17.29 7.73 -3.23
CA ALA A 333 -16.00 8.30 -2.87
C ALA A 333 -15.47 9.20 -3.99
N ALA A 334 -14.53 10.08 -3.64
CA ALA A 334 -13.86 10.98 -4.57
C ALA A 334 -12.39 11.17 -4.13
N LEU A 335 -11.62 11.93 -4.90
CA LEU A 335 -10.19 12.13 -4.60
C LEU A 335 -9.92 12.69 -3.20
N GLN A 336 -10.82 13.53 -2.66
CA GLN A 336 -10.70 14.07 -1.30
C GLN A 336 -10.89 13.03 -0.18
N ASN A 337 -11.29 11.81 -0.50
CA ASN A 337 -11.38 10.72 0.46
C ASN A 337 -10.12 9.86 0.53
N LEU A 338 -9.12 10.15 -0.31
CA LEU A 338 -7.85 9.43 -0.29
C LEU A 338 -7.11 9.65 1.03
N ALA A 339 -6.81 8.57 1.72
CA ALA A 339 -5.97 8.60 2.92
C ALA A 339 -4.50 8.83 2.57
N TYR A 340 -4.05 8.23 1.50
CA TYR A 340 -2.77 8.50 0.86
C TYR A 340 -2.80 8.09 -0.62
N LEU A 341 -1.86 8.61 -1.38
CA LEU A 341 -1.60 8.23 -2.76
C LEU A 341 -0.09 7.98 -2.95
N ILE A 342 0.26 6.88 -3.58
CA ILE A 342 1.62 6.63 -4.06
C ILE A 342 1.61 6.75 -5.57
N VAL A 343 2.55 7.51 -6.09
CA VAL A 343 2.71 7.76 -7.52
C VAL A 343 4.08 7.25 -7.94
N TYR A 344 4.11 6.32 -8.85
CA TYR A 344 5.34 5.79 -9.42
C TYR A 344 5.61 6.43 -10.77
N VAL A 345 6.82 6.92 -10.96
CA VAL A 345 7.28 7.46 -12.24
C VAL A 345 8.37 6.56 -12.81
N ARG A 346 8.18 6.09 -14.06
CA ARG A 346 9.14 5.18 -14.72
C ARG A 346 10.53 5.81 -14.88
N ASN A 347 10.60 7.10 -15.10
CA ASN A 347 11.84 7.83 -15.27
C ASN A 347 11.83 9.07 -14.36
N ILE A 348 12.76 9.13 -13.44
CA ILE A 348 12.89 10.21 -12.47
C ILE A 348 12.98 11.61 -13.11
N LYS A 349 13.46 11.72 -14.36
CA LYS A 349 13.50 12.98 -15.11
C LYS A 349 12.12 13.58 -15.36
N ASP A 350 11.07 12.78 -15.29
CA ASP A 350 9.70 13.25 -15.47
C ASP A 350 9.03 13.73 -14.17
N ARG A 351 9.70 13.60 -13.02
CA ARG A 351 9.15 13.92 -11.68
C ARG A 351 8.48 15.28 -11.58
N THR A 352 9.13 16.33 -12.12
CA THR A 352 8.58 17.70 -12.09
C THR A 352 7.30 17.80 -12.90
N LYS A 353 7.27 17.19 -14.10
CA LYS A 353 6.06 17.19 -14.95
C LYS A 353 4.88 16.48 -14.29
N VAL A 354 5.16 15.36 -13.60
CA VAL A 354 4.14 14.59 -12.85
C VAL A 354 3.65 15.41 -11.67
N MET A 355 4.59 15.99 -10.89
CA MET A 355 4.25 16.82 -9.72
C MET A 355 3.42 18.06 -10.11
N ASP A 356 3.69 18.69 -11.25
CA ASP A 356 2.90 19.81 -11.75
C ASP A 356 1.43 19.41 -11.97
N VAL A 357 1.22 18.23 -12.58
CA VAL A 357 -0.15 17.71 -12.80
C VAL A 357 -0.83 17.34 -11.48
N LEU A 358 -0.10 16.69 -10.55
CA LEU A 358 -0.64 16.36 -9.23
C LEU A 358 -1.07 17.62 -8.47
N LYS A 359 -0.28 18.69 -8.49
CA LYS A 359 -0.62 19.97 -7.85
C LYS A 359 -1.85 20.65 -8.46
N ASP A 360 -2.07 20.46 -9.78
CA ASP A 360 -3.21 21.04 -10.49
C ASP A 360 -4.50 20.25 -10.28
N LYS A 361 -4.41 18.91 -10.23
CA LYS A 361 -5.57 18.01 -10.28
C LYS A 361 -5.96 17.41 -8.92
N MET A 362 -5.02 17.28 -8.00
CA MET A 362 -5.27 16.65 -6.71
C MET A 362 -5.60 17.68 -5.64
N PRO A 363 -6.47 17.35 -4.68
CA PRO A 363 -6.62 18.18 -3.48
C PRO A 363 -5.27 18.38 -2.77
N SER A 364 -5.00 19.61 -2.31
CA SER A 364 -3.67 20.04 -1.84
C SER A 364 -3.17 19.29 -0.60
N ASP A 365 -4.08 18.76 0.20
CA ASP A 365 -3.79 18.26 1.53
C ASP A 365 -3.58 16.73 1.59
N ILE A 366 -3.87 16.03 0.48
CA ILE A 366 -3.70 14.57 0.43
C ILE A 366 -2.22 14.20 0.59
N PRO A 367 -1.92 13.22 1.47
CA PRO A 367 -0.57 12.65 1.56
C PRO A 367 -0.20 11.96 0.25
N ILE A 368 0.83 12.45 -0.44
CA ILE A 368 1.31 11.88 -1.71
C ILE A 368 2.80 11.62 -1.60
N LEU A 369 3.23 10.40 -1.93
CA LEU A 369 4.62 10.06 -2.18
C LEU A 369 4.84 9.88 -3.68
N LEU A 370 5.83 10.54 -4.24
CA LEU A 370 6.29 10.36 -5.61
C LEU A 370 7.62 9.61 -5.61
N LEU A 371 7.63 8.44 -6.23
CA LEU A 371 8.74 7.49 -6.20
C LEU A 371 9.18 7.12 -7.61
N GLU A 372 10.45 6.80 -7.80
CA GLU A 372 10.91 6.15 -9.02
C GLU A 372 10.56 4.66 -8.98
N GLY A 373 9.89 4.19 -10.03
CA GLY A 373 9.54 2.79 -10.20
C GLY A 373 8.99 2.54 -11.61
N ALA A 374 9.60 1.62 -12.35
CA ALA A 374 9.12 1.28 -13.66
C ALA A 374 7.77 0.55 -13.57
N VAL A 375 6.83 1.00 -14.36
CA VAL A 375 5.51 0.37 -14.49
C VAL A 375 5.64 -0.89 -15.34
N CYS A 376 4.79 -1.88 -15.08
CA CYS A 376 4.89 -3.24 -15.63
C CYS A 376 4.79 -3.36 -17.18
N ARG A 377 4.53 -2.27 -17.87
CA ARG A 377 4.63 -2.19 -19.35
C ARG A 377 5.43 -0.95 -19.75
N PRO A 378 6.37 -1.08 -20.72
CA PRO A 378 7.29 0.00 -21.09
C PRO A 378 6.61 1.30 -21.54
N ALA A 379 5.42 1.22 -22.12
CA ALA A 379 4.67 2.37 -22.60
C ALA A 379 3.95 3.16 -21.49
N TRP A 380 3.84 2.61 -20.28
CA TRP A 380 3.28 3.29 -19.11
C TRP A 380 4.39 4.03 -18.36
N LEU A 381 4.23 5.34 -18.28
CA LEU A 381 5.24 6.24 -17.74
C LEU A 381 4.96 6.60 -16.26
N VAL A 382 3.72 6.36 -15.82
CA VAL A 382 3.26 6.68 -14.47
C VAL A 382 2.19 5.68 -14.05
N GLU A 383 2.16 5.37 -12.75
CA GLU A 383 1.13 4.54 -12.12
C GLU A 383 0.77 5.11 -10.75
N LEU A 384 -0.50 5.02 -10.38
CA LEU A 384 -1.05 5.52 -9.12
C LEU A 384 -1.66 4.37 -8.34
N GLU A 385 -1.45 4.36 -7.01
CA GLU A 385 -2.14 3.46 -6.07
C GLU A 385 -2.44 4.18 -4.76
N GLY A 386 -3.41 3.71 -4.00
CA GLY A 386 -3.73 4.31 -2.71
C GLY A 386 -4.87 3.61 -2.01
N ILE A 387 -5.34 4.25 -0.95
CA ILE A 387 -6.55 3.87 -0.24
C ILE A 387 -7.41 5.12 -0.02
N ALA A 388 -8.71 4.97 -0.22
CA ALA A 388 -9.69 5.96 0.22
C ALA A 388 -10.52 5.39 1.37
N ILE A 389 -10.95 6.26 2.28
CA ILE A 389 -11.79 5.89 3.42
C ILE A 389 -13.01 6.80 3.41
N ILE A 390 -14.19 6.20 3.51
CA ILE A 390 -15.46 6.92 3.56
C ILE A 390 -16.32 6.44 4.73
N ASP A 391 -17.26 7.27 5.14
CA ASP A 391 -18.34 6.80 5.99
C ASP A 391 -19.14 5.72 5.29
N ASP A 392 -19.50 4.70 6.03
CA ASP A 392 -20.50 3.72 5.63
C ASP A 392 -21.48 3.52 6.79
N SER A 393 -22.70 3.21 6.47
CA SER A 393 -23.73 2.89 7.46
C SER A 393 -24.52 1.71 6.93
N ASN A 394 -24.29 0.56 7.55
CA ASN A 394 -24.87 -0.72 7.15
C ASN A 394 -24.94 -1.66 8.37
N ASP A 395 -25.48 -2.87 8.19
CA ASP A 395 -25.71 -3.84 9.27
C ASP A 395 -24.46 -4.69 9.63
N PHE A 396 -23.32 -4.48 8.99
CA PHE A 396 -22.09 -5.16 9.37
C PHE A 396 -21.55 -4.61 10.69
N PRO A 397 -20.77 -5.40 11.46
CA PRO A 397 -20.08 -4.89 12.62
C PRO A 397 -19.17 -3.67 12.28
N PRO A 398 -19.00 -2.71 13.22
CA PRO A 398 -18.06 -1.61 13.02
C PRO A 398 -16.63 -2.11 12.89
N PHE A 399 -15.75 -1.26 12.35
CA PHE A 399 -14.35 -1.59 12.04
C PHE A 399 -13.55 -2.15 13.24
N PHE A 400 -13.88 -1.72 14.44
CA PHE A 400 -13.30 -2.21 15.70
C PHE A 400 -14.33 -2.52 16.75
#